data_d79bd286890814a1571864817069383e
#
_entry.id   d79bd286890814a1571864817069383e
#
_cell.length_a   1.000
_cell.length_b   1.000
_cell.length_c   1.000
_cell.angle_alpha   90.00
_cell.angle_beta   90.00
_cell.angle_gamma   90.00
#
_symmetry.space_group_name_H-M   'P 1'
#
loop_
_entity.id
_entity.type
_entity.pdbx_description
1 polymer ?
#
loop_
_entity_poly.entity_id
_entity_poly.type
_entity_poly.pdbx_seq_one_letter_code
_entity_poly.pdbx_strand_id
1 'polypeptide(L)'
;MAVIEYDEYKQKLQALEPTLRELEKALGIPKDRQELKNLQAETEQEGFWNNIEHSQKVSQQIKRLEHRIKKYDRLVSEWEDTVTLCEMAQEEDDASLLPEVTGGYENLEKEISERRLAALLSGEYDANNAILTFHAGAGGTEAQDWTEMLYRMYTRWAERHGYTYQLMDYEAGDEAGIKSATILIEGDNAYGYLKSENGVHRLVRVSPFDANARRQTSFAAVEVMPELDDDSEIEILSLIHISEPTR
;
A
#
# COMPACT_ATOMS: atom_id res chain seq x y z
N MET A 1 -8.84 30.05 28.41
CA MET A 1 -9.27 29.49 27.12
C MET A 1 -8.43 28.25 26.75
N ALA A 2 -7.12 28.30 26.87
CA ALA A 2 -6.24 27.15 26.57
C ALA A 2 -6.57 25.84 27.34
N VAL A 3 -6.92 25.94 28.63
CA VAL A 3 -7.29 24.78 29.46
C VAL A 3 -8.49 24.02 28.90
N ILE A 4 -9.49 24.68 28.34
CA ILE A 4 -10.68 24.04 27.76
C ILE A 4 -10.32 23.31 26.48
N GLU A 5 -9.40 23.86 25.69
CA GLU A 5 -8.93 23.25 24.45
C GLU A 5 -8.08 21.99 24.75
N TYR A 6 -7.24 22.00 25.78
CA TYR A 6 -6.49 20.82 26.23
C TYR A 6 -7.40 19.70 26.75
N ASP A 7 -8.47 20.06 27.52
CA ASP A 7 -9.46 19.07 27.96
C ASP A 7 -10.14 18.37 26.75
N GLU A 8 -10.43 19.14 25.68
CA GLU A 8 -11.01 18.59 24.46
C GLU A 8 -10.03 17.63 23.74
N TYR A 9 -8.77 18.04 23.59
CA TYR A 9 -7.75 17.18 22.97
C TYR A 9 -7.43 15.95 23.83
N LYS A 10 -7.40 16.07 25.14
CA LYS A 10 -7.23 14.94 26.05
C LYS A 10 -8.33 13.90 25.87
N GLN A 11 -9.60 14.34 25.79
CA GLN A 11 -10.71 13.44 25.51
C GLN A 11 -10.61 12.78 24.13
N LYS A 12 -10.22 13.53 23.10
CA LYS A 12 -10.00 13.01 21.75
C LYS A 12 -8.87 11.97 21.73
N LEU A 13 -7.74 12.23 22.36
CA LEU A 13 -6.61 11.33 22.48
C LEU A 13 -6.98 10.05 23.25
N GLN A 14 -7.73 10.17 24.35
CA GLN A 14 -8.23 9.00 25.08
C GLN A 14 -9.21 8.15 24.25
N ALA A 15 -10.01 8.79 23.39
CA ALA A 15 -10.92 8.07 22.49
C ALA A 15 -10.17 7.28 21.39
N LEU A 16 -8.90 7.60 21.10
CA LEU A 16 -8.07 6.83 20.17
C LEU A 16 -7.53 5.51 20.78
N GLU A 17 -7.40 5.41 22.10
CA GLU A 17 -6.86 4.20 22.76
C GLU A 17 -7.59 2.90 22.39
N PRO A 18 -8.93 2.81 22.49
CA PRO A 18 -9.65 1.61 22.07
C PRO A 18 -9.46 1.33 20.57
N THR A 19 -9.37 2.36 19.76
CA THR A 19 -9.13 2.22 18.30
C THR A 19 -7.75 1.63 18.02
N LEU A 20 -6.71 2.05 18.76
CA LEU A 20 -5.37 1.47 18.67
C LEU A 20 -5.34 -0.01 19.06
N ARG A 21 -6.08 -0.38 20.11
CA ARG A 21 -6.21 -1.80 20.55
C ARG A 21 -6.97 -2.65 19.52
N GLU A 22 -8.00 -2.10 18.88
CA GLU A 22 -8.69 -2.78 17.77
C GLU A 22 -7.76 -2.96 16.58
N LEU A 23 -6.99 -1.94 16.24
CA LEU A 23 -6.01 -1.96 15.16
C LEU A 23 -4.91 -3.00 15.41
N GLU A 24 -4.42 -3.14 16.65
CA GLU A 24 -3.46 -4.18 17.04
C GLU A 24 -3.96 -5.60 16.67
N LYS A 25 -5.23 -5.86 16.99
CA LYS A 25 -5.86 -7.14 16.70
C LYS A 25 -6.10 -7.34 15.20
N ALA A 26 -6.57 -6.29 14.51
CA ALA A 26 -6.88 -6.33 13.10
C ALA A 26 -5.61 -6.53 12.24
N LEU A 27 -4.50 -5.90 12.61
CA LEU A 27 -3.19 -6.09 11.98
C LEU A 27 -2.53 -7.43 12.35
N GLY A 28 -3.03 -8.14 13.34
CA GLY A 28 -2.46 -9.41 13.78
C GLY A 28 -1.15 -9.30 14.55
N ILE A 29 -0.82 -8.11 15.08
CA ILE A 29 0.45 -7.85 15.80
C ILE A 29 0.75 -8.85 16.91
N PRO A 30 -0.23 -9.32 17.72
CA PRO A 30 0.04 -10.34 18.75
C PRO A 30 0.54 -11.67 18.18
N LYS A 31 0.02 -12.06 17.00
CA LYS A 31 0.48 -13.27 16.28
C LYS A 31 1.88 -13.05 15.70
N ASP A 32 2.11 -11.90 15.09
CA ASP A 32 3.41 -11.53 14.54
C ASP A 32 4.50 -11.55 15.61
N ARG A 33 4.22 -11.03 16.81
CA ARG A 33 5.17 -11.05 17.95
C ARG A 33 5.48 -12.48 18.40
N GLN A 34 4.47 -13.38 18.38
CA GLN A 34 4.69 -14.78 18.74
C GLN A 34 5.51 -15.51 17.66
N GLU A 35 5.18 -15.28 16.40
CA GLU A 35 5.89 -15.87 15.26
C GLU A 35 7.35 -15.37 15.21
N LEU A 36 7.58 -14.08 15.42
CA LEU A 36 8.93 -13.51 15.53
C LEU A 36 9.77 -14.21 16.60
N LYS A 37 9.21 -14.44 17.78
CA LYS A 37 9.90 -15.18 18.85
C LYS A 37 10.25 -16.60 18.44
N ASN A 38 9.33 -17.29 17.74
CA ASN A 38 9.56 -18.65 17.30
C ASN A 38 10.69 -18.70 16.25
N LEU A 39 10.67 -17.79 15.25
CA LEU A 39 11.69 -17.71 14.23
C LEU A 39 13.05 -17.30 14.79
N GLN A 40 13.09 -16.39 15.76
CA GLN A 40 14.34 -16.02 16.44
C GLN A 40 14.91 -17.22 17.22
N ALA A 41 14.06 -17.99 17.92
CA ALA A 41 14.51 -19.21 18.58
C ALA A 41 15.00 -20.30 17.61
N GLU A 42 14.45 -20.34 16.39
CA GLU A 42 14.90 -21.24 15.33
C GLU A 42 16.30 -20.84 14.83
N THR A 43 16.59 -19.54 14.71
CA THR A 43 17.92 -19.06 14.28
C THR A 43 19.03 -19.38 15.28
N GLU A 44 18.70 -19.61 16.55
CA GLU A 44 19.65 -19.98 17.61
C GLU A 44 20.00 -21.49 17.63
N GLN A 45 19.28 -22.33 16.87
CA GLN A 45 19.52 -23.78 16.84
C GLN A 45 20.83 -24.12 16.12
N GLU A 46 21.52 -25.14 16.63
CA GLU A 46 22.73 -25.65 16.00
C GLU A 46 22.41 -26.20 14.59
N GLY A 47 23.15 -25.73 13.59
CA GLY A 47 22.97 -26.18 12.20
C GLY A 47 21.98 -25.34 11.36
N PHE A 48 21.27 -24.36 11.95
CA PHE A 48 20.36 -23.49 11.19
C PHE A 48 21.04 -22.82 9.98
N TRP A 49 22.25 -22.33 10.15
CA TRP A 49 23.03 -21.63 9.12
C TRP A 49 23.65 -22.56 8.04
N ASN A 50 23.54 -23.88 8.18
CA ASN A 50 24.04 -24.83 7.19
C ASN A 50 23.14 -24.89 5.93
N ASN A 51 21.87 -24.53 6.05
CA ASN A 51 20.95 -24.41 4.92
C ASN A 51 20.78 -22.93 4.54
N ILE A 52 21.56 -22.48 3.55
CA ILE A 52 21.62 -21.08 3.13
C ILE A 52 20.26 -20.58 2.66
N GLU A 53 19.54 -21.37 1.87
CA GLU A 53 18.23 -20.98 1.32
C GLU A 53 17.19 -20.79 2.41
N HIS A 54 17.08 -21.77 3.31
CA HIS A 54 16.18 -21.70 4.46
C HIS A 54 16.52 -20.52 5.39
N SER A 55 17.79 -20.33 5.71
CA SER A 55 18.24 -19.23 6.59
C SER A 55 17.97 -17.84 5.98
N GLN A 56 18.07 -17.71 4.66
CA GLN A 56 17.71 -16.47 3.96
C GLN A 56 16.21 -16.19 4.04
N LYS A 57 15.35 -17.18 3.78
CA LYS A 57 13.87 -17.05 3.88
C LYS A 57 13.46 -16.65 5.30
N VAL A 58 13.96 -17.35 6.30
CA VAL A 58 13.66 -17.04 7.72
C VAL A 58 14.15 -15.63 8.08
N SER A 59 15.34 -15.24 7.64
CA SER A 59 15.88 -13.90 7.91
C SER A 59 15.04 -12.78 7.25
N GLN A 60 14.53 -13.00 6.05
CA GLN A 60 13.61 -12.07 5.39
C GLN A 60 12.29 -11.98 6.13
N GLN A 61 11.73 -13.11 6.57
CA GLN A 61 10.49 -13.15 7.34
C GLN A 61 10.63 -12.44 8.68
N ILE A 62 11.73 -12.64 9.41
CA ILE A 62 12.05 -11.90 10.63
C ILE A 62 12.06 -10.40 10.38
N LYS A 63 12.78 -9.93 9.37
CA LYS A 63 12.84 -8.49 9.03
C LYS A 63 11.46 -7.91 8.70
N ARG A 64 10.62 -8.67 7.97
CA ARG A 64 9.26 -8.26 7.62
C ARG A 64 8.39 -8.13 8.87
N LEU A 65 8.44 -9.11 9.77
CA LEU A 65 7.69 -9.08 11.03
C LEU A 65 8.16 -7.95 11.95
N GLU A 66 9.48 -7.79 12.12
CA GLU A 66 10.07 -6.69 12.91
C GLU A 66 9.63 -5.33 12.38
N HIS A 67 9.63 -5.14 11.06
CA HIS A 67 9.20 -3.89 10.44
C HIS A 67 7.72 -3.57 10.72
N ARG A 68 6.83 -4.59 10.61
CA ARG A 68 5.40 -4.43 10.92
C ARG A 68 5.16 -4.10 12.39
N ILE A 69 5.80 -4.84 13.30
CA ILE A 69 5.71 -4.62 14.74
C ILE A 69 6.23 -3.22 15.08
N LYS A 70 7.41 -2.85 14.59
CA LYS A 70 8.02 -1.55 14.84
C LYS A 70 7.16 -0.38 14.35
N LYS A 71 6.50 -0.53 13.19
CA LYS A 71 5.55 0.49 12.68
C LYS A 71 4.38 0.70 13.64
N TYR A 72 3.84 -0.39 14.21
CA TYR A 72 2.74 -0.29 15.18
C TYR A 72 3.23 0.29 16.52
N ASP A 73 4.35 -0.20 17.04
CA ASP A 73 4.92 0.27 18.31
C ASP A 73 5.26 1.77 18.25
N ARG A 74 5.76 2.25 17.10
CA ARG A 74 5.99 3.66 16.86
C ARG A 74 4.69 4.48 16.95
N LEU A 75 3.59 4.02 16.36
CA LEU A 75 2.30 4.70 16.42
C LEU A 75 1.78 4.80 17.86
N VAL A 76 1.95 3.73 18.66
CA VAL A 76 1.59 3.73 20.09
C VAL A 76 2.46 4.70 20.86
N SER A 77 3.78 4.72 20.63
CA SER A 77 4.70 5.67 21.26
C SER A 77 4.35 7.12 20.93
N GLU A 78 4.05 7.44 19.66
CA GLU A 78 3.64 8.78 19.25
C GLU A 78 2.31 9.22 19.93
N TRP A 79 1.40 8.27 20.14
CA TRP A 79 0.18 8.52 20.90
C TRP A 79 0.49 8.80 22.39
N GLU A 80 1.32 7.98 23.04
CA GLU A 80 1.72 8.15 24.44
C GLU A 80 2.45 9.49 24.64
N ASP A 81 3.36 9.85 23.74
CA ASP A 81 4.11 11.11 23.75
C ASP A 81 3.16 12.32 23.63
N THR A 82 2.17 12.24 22.71
CA THR A 82 1.18 13.32 22.51
C THR A 82 0.26 13.47 23.71
N VAL A 83 -0.15 12.37 24.35
CA VAL A 83 -0.93 12.39 25.59
C VAL A 83 -0.12 13.05 26.71
N THR A 84 1.13 12.64 26.89
CA THR A 84 2.03 13.21 27.91
C THR A 84 2.25 14.69 27.68
N LEU A 85 2.50 15.10 26.43
CA LEU A 85 2.67 16.51 26.07
C LEU A 85 1.41 17.33 26.40
N CYS A 86 0.23 16.80 26.08
CA CYS A 86 -1.06 17.44 26.39
C CYS A 86 -1.26 17.60 27.91
N GLU A 87 -0.89 16.59 28.72
CA GLU A 87 -0.99 16.66 30.17
C GLU A 87 -0.02 17.68 30.77
N MET A 88 1.24 17.69 30.33
CA MET A 88 2.24 18.66 30.77
C MET A 88 1.83 20.08 30.41
N ALA A 89 1.37 20.33 29.18
CA ALA A 89 0.92 21.65 28.73
C ALA A 89 -0.31 22.16 29.51
N GLN A 90 -1.19 21.25 29.92
CA GLN A 90 -2.33 21.55 30.75
C GLN A 90 -1.93 21.90 32.18
N GLU A 91 -0.98 21.17 32.78
CA GLU A 91 -0.50 21.44 34.15
C GLU A 91 0.27 22.76 34.25
N GLU A 92 1.04 23.10 33.22
CA GLU A 92 1.83 24.36 33.18
C GLU A 92 1.02 25.56 32.66
N ASP A 93 -0.23 25.36 32.20
CA ASP A 93 -1.09 26.36 31.52
C ASP A 93 -0.36 27.07 30.36
N ASP A 94 0.48 26.33 29.64
CA ASP A 94 1.29 26.84 28.54
C ASP A 94 0.56 26.76 27.20
N ALA A 95 -0.05 27.83 26.78
CA ALA A 95 -0.77 27.94 25.52
C ALA A 95 0.14 27.81 24.27
N SER A 96 1.45 27.91 24.43
CA SER A 96 2.39 27.83 23.29
C SER A 96 2.52 26.42 22.72
N LEU A 97 2.22 25.38 23.51
CA LEU A 97 2.27 23.96 23.12
C LEU A 97 0.99 23.48 22.42
N LEU A 98 -0.07 24.28 22.42
CA LEU A 98 -1.35 23.87 21.77
C LEU A 98 -1.22 23.51 20.28
N PRO A 99 -0.46 24.26 19.44
CA PRO A 99 -0.27 23.88 18.05
C PRO A 99 0.44 22.51 17.88
N GLU A 100 1.34 22.16 18.79
CA GLU A 100 2.08 20.90 18.77
C GLU A 100 1.17 19.72 19.14
N VAL A 101 0.36 19.87 20.19
CA VAL A 101 -0.67 18.87 20.56
C VAL A 101 -1.69 18.68 19.46
N THR A 102 -2.16 19.77 18.85
CA THR A 102 -3.11 19.73 17.73
C THR A 102 -2.52 18.98 16.54
N GLY A 103 -1.29 19.35 16.14
CA GLY A 103 -0.59 18.69 15.02
C GLY A 103 -0.30 17.21 15.29
N GLY A 104 0.07 16.87 16.53
CA GLY A 104 0.25 15.48 16.97
C GLY A 104 -1.04 14.66 16.85
N TYR A 105 -2.17 15.22 17.33
CA TYR A 105 -3.47 14.57 17.20
C TYR A 105 -3.91 14.37 15.75
N GLU A 106 -3.80 15.40 14.91
CA GLU A 106 -4.18 15.32 13.50
C GLU A 106 -3.34 14.27 12.73
N ASN A 107 -2.04 14.21 13.01
CA ASN A 107 -1.15 13.20 12.42
C ASN A 107 -1.53 11.77 12.87
N LEU A 108 -1.81 11.58 14.16
CA LEU A 108 -2.24 10.30 14.71
C LEU A 108 -3.57 9.84 14.11
N GLU A 109 -4.57 10.73 14.03
CA GLU A 109 -5.88 10.43 13.44
C GLU A 109 -5.74 9.97 11.98
N LYS A 110 -4.93 10.70 11.21
CA LYS A 110 -4.62 10.36 9.82
C LYS A 110 -3.93 9.00 9.71
N GLU A 111 -2.87 8.79 10.48
CA GLU A 111 -2.10 7.53 10.42
C GLU A 111 -2.92 6.31 10.88
N ILE A 112 -3.72 6.46 11.93
CA ILE A 112 -4.65 5.42 12.38
C ILE A 112 -5.68 5.10 11.29
N SER A 113 -6.24 6.12 10.63
CA SER A 113 -7.21 5.94 9.55
C SER A 113 -6.59 5.19 8.36
N GLU A 114 -5.39 5.56 7.94
CA GLU A 114 -4.65 4.88 6.86
C GLU A 114 -4.36 3.41 7.22
N ARG A 115 -3.93 3.14 8.44
CA ARG A 115 -3.66 1.76 8.91
C ARG A 115 -4.92 0.92 9.07
N ARG A 116 -6.06 1.52 9.45
CA ARG A 116 -7.34 0.81 9.45
C ARG A 116 -7.73 0.36 8.05
N LEU A 117 -7.53 1.20 7.05
CA LEU A 117 -7.74 0.81 5.64
C LEU A 117 -6.80 -0.34 5.24
N ALA A 118 -5.52 -0.24 5.60
CA ALA A 118 -4.56 -1.31 5.34
C ALA A 118 -4.94 -2.64 6.03
N ALA A 119 -5.51 -2.59 7.24
CA ALA A 119 -5.96 -3.78 7.97
C ALA A 119 -7.15 -4.51 7.30
N LEU A 120 -7.90 -3.82 6.42
CA LEU A 120 -8.96 -4.45 5.63
C LEU A 120 -8.42 -5.24 4.44
N LEU A 121 -7.16 -5.01 4.06
CA LEU A 121 -6.47 -5.70 2.98
C LEU A 121 -5.93 -7.04 3.50
N SER A 122 -6.76 -8.08 3.49
CA SER A 122 -6.47 -9.41 4.05
C SER A 122 -6.40 -10.53 3.01
N GLY A 123 -6.44 -10.18 1.72
CA GLY A 123 -6.29 -11.14 0.62
C GLY A 123 -4.87 -11.71 0.56
N GLU A 124 -4.74 -12.91 0.02
CA GLU A 124 -3.48 -13.67 -0.08
C GLU A 124 -2.33 -12.86 -0.71
N TYR A 125 -2.66 -12.07 -1.74
CA TYR A 125 -1.67 -11.26 -2.48
C TYR A 125 -1.72 -9.77 -2.12
N ASP A 126 -2.58 -9.35 -1.20
CA ASP A 126 -2.77 -7.93 -0.88
C ASP A 126 -1.49 -7.24 -0.37
N ALA A 127 -0.61 -8.00 0.27
CA ALA A 127 0.66 -7.50 0.79
C ALA A 127 1.76 -7.34 -0.27
N ASN A 128 1.54 -7.84 -1.50
CA ASN A 128 2.54 -7.87 -2.55
C ASN A 128 2.67 -6.51 -3.25
N ASN A 129 3.77 -6.36 -3.98
CA ASN A 129 3.96 -5.29 -4.94
C ASN A 129 2.93 -5.43 -6.07
N ALA A 130 2.69 -4.36 -6.81
CA ALA A 130 1.71 -4.34 -7.89
C ALA A 130 2.37 -4.08 -9.24
N ILE A 131 2.03 -4.90 -10.23
CA ILE A 131 2.37 -4.67 -11.64
C ILE A 131 1.12 -4.06 -12.30
N LEU A 132 1.26 -2.83 -12.79
CA LEU A 132 0.21 -2.12 -13.53
C LEU A 132 0.56 -2.06 -15.00
N THR A 133 -0.35 -2.57 -15.83
CA THR A 133 -0.23 -2.45 -17.28
C THR A 133 -1.37 -1.59 -17.82
N PHE A 134 -1.00 -0.61 -18.60
CA PHE A 134 -1.91 0.37 -19.23
C PHE A 134 -2.01 0.08 -20.72
N HIS A 135 -3.23 0.03 -21.26
CA HIS A 135 -3.48 -0.19 -22.67
C HIS A 135 -4.45 0.85 -23.22
N ALA A 136 -4.09 1.48 -24.31
CA ALA A 136 -5.00 2.33 -25.03
C ALA A 136 -6.11 1.50 -25.68
N GLY A 137 -7.36 1.87 -25.39
CA GLY A 137 -8.54 1.23 -25.94
C GLY A 137 -9.08 1.94 -27.18
N ALA A 138 -10.40 1.86 -27.38
CA ALA A 138 -11.06 2.55 -28.48
C ALA A 138 -11.02 4.07 -28.31
N GLY A 139 -10.66 4.80 -29.36
CA GLY A 139 -10.59 6.28 -29.40
C GLY A 139 -9.36 6.86 -30.11
N GLY A 140 -8.50 6.03 -30.69
CA GLY A 140 -7.31 6.49 -31.42
C GLY A 140 -6.39 7.34 -30.57
N THR A 141 -5.90 8.46 -31.09
CA THR A 141 -4.99 9.41 -30.39
C THR A 141 -5.55 9.87 -29.03
N GLU A 142 -6.88 10.09 -28.92
CA GLU A 142 -7.52 10.41 -27.63
C GLU A 142 -7.37 9.30 -26.58
N ALA A 143 -7.46 8.04 -26.98
CA ALA A 143 -7.29 6.91 -26.05
C ALA A 143 -5.82 6.78 -25.62
N GLN A 144 -4.88 7.05 -26.51
CA GLN A 144 -3.45 7.06 -26.19
C GLN A 144 -3.11 8.19 -25.21
N ASP A 145 -3.67 9.38 -25.39
CA ASP A 145 -3.50 10.51 -24.45
C ASP A 145 -4.15 10.21 -23.09
N TRP A 146 -5.34 9.58 -23.10
CA TRP A 146 -5.98 9.14 -21.85
C TRP A 146 -5.13 8.12 -21.10
N THR A 147 -4.51 7.18 -21.80
CA THR A 147 -3.60 6.19 -21.23
C THR A 147 -2.39 6.86 -20.56
N GLU A 148 -1.82 7.90 -21.18
CA GLU A 148 -0.74 8.69 -20.58
C GLU A 148 -1.21 9.45 -19.33
N MET A 149 -2.42 9.99 -19.35
CA MET A 149 -2.99 10.64 -18.16
C MET A 149 -3.15 9.65 -17.00
N LEU A 150 -3.63 8.42 -17.25
CA LEU A 150 -3.72 7.36 -16.25
C LEU A 150 -2.34 6.96 -15.72
N TYR A 151 -1.38 6.70 -16.60
CA TYR A 151 -0.01 6.42 -16.22
C TYR A 151 0.56 7.50 -15.27
N ARG A 152 0.40 8.77 -15.63
CA ARG A 152 0.84 9.90 -14.80
C ARG A 152 0.05 10.00 -13.48
N MET A 153 -1.23 9.64 -13.46
CA MET A 153 -2.06 9.63 -12.26
C MET A 153 -1.54 8.60 -11.25
N TYR A 154 -1.30 7.36 -11.70
CA TYR A 154 -0.85 6.28 -10.81
C TYR A 154 0.61 6.45 -10.36
N THR A 155 1.51 6.94 -11.21
CA THR A 155 2.88 7.24 -10.79
C THR A 155 2.92 8.34 -9.73
N ARG A 156 2.12 9.40 -9.88
CA ARG A 156 1.99 10.45 -8.85
C ARG A 156 1.31 9.96 -7.58
N TRP A 157 0.38 9.03 -7.70
CA TRP A 157 -0.23 8.39 -6.55
C TRP A 157 0.82 7.60 -5.77
N ALA A 158 1.63 6.80 -6.44
CA ALA A 158 2.73 6.05 -5.84
C ALA A 158 3.69 6.97 -5.08
N GLU A 159 4.17 8.04 -5.72
CA GLU A 159 5.06 9.03 -5.09
C GLU A 159 4.47 9.65 -3.83
N ARG A 160 3.19 10.06 -3.85
CA ARG A 160 2.51 10.69 -2.71
C ARG A 160 2.34 9.75 -1.52
N HIS A 161 2.23 8.44 -1.76
CA HIS A 161 2.07 7.42 -0.73
C HIS A 161 3.39 6.78 -0.32
N GLY A 162 4.53 7.32 -0.82
CA GLY A 162 5.86 6.83 -0.47
C GLY A 162 6.23 5.48 -1.09
N TYR A 163 5.52 5.07 -2.15
CA TYR A 163 5.88 3.92 -2.95
C TYR A 163 6.97 4.27 -3.96
N THR A 164 7.81 3.29 -4.27
CA THR A 164 8.73 3.39 -5.41
C THR A 164 8.06 2.77 -6.63
N TYR A 165 8.39 3.26 -7.83
CA TYR A 165 7.94 2.63 -9.05
C TYR A 165 9.06 2.49 -10.06
N GLN A 166 9.02 1.40 -10.82
CA GLN A 166 9.97 1.12 -11.90
C GLN A 166 9.20 0.92 -13.21
N LEU A 167 9.64 1.60 -14.25
CA LEU A 167 9.13 1.41 -15.61
C LEU A 167 9.72 0.11 -16.16
N MET A 168 8.85 -0.85 -16.52
CA MET A 168 9.24 -2.15 -17.07
C MET A 168 9.15 -2.16 -18.59
N ASP A 169 8.06 -1.59 -19.14
CA ASP A 169 7.83 -1.51 -20.58
C ASP A 169 7.11 -0.21 -20.95
N TYR A 170 7.38 0.32 -22.16
CA TYR A 170 6.79 1.56 -22.62
C TYR A 170 6.72 1.62 -24.14
N GLU A 171 5.52 1.71 -24.66
CA GLU A 171 5.26 1.91 -26.08
C GLU A 171 4.57 3.28 -26.31
N ALA A 172 5.29 4.20 -26.94
CA ALA A 172 4.76 5.53 -27.24
C ALA A 172 3.60 5.46 -28.25
N GLY A 173 2.69 6.43 -28.16
CA GLY A 173 1.65 6.63 -29.15
C GLY A 173 2.21 7.13 -30.49
N ASP A 174 1.43 6.94 -31.55
CA ASP A 174 1.87 7.33 -32.90
C ASP A 174 1.98 8.87 -33.06
N GLU A 175 1.06 9.63 -32.49
CA GLU A 175 0.98 11.07 -32.57
C GLU A 175 1.07 11.75 -31.20
N ALA A 176 0.47 11.13 -30.18
CA ALA A 176 0.48 11.62 -28.80
C ALA A 176 0.17 10.47 -27.84
N GLY A 177 0.56 10.64 -26.57
CA GLY A 177 0.23 9.71 -25.52
C GLY A 177 0.99 8.39 -25.58
N ILE A 178 0.43 7.35 -25.00
CA ILE A 178 1.01 6.03 -24.81
C ILE A 178 0.07 4.95 -25.36
N LYS A 179 0.58 3.99 -26.15
CA LYS A 179 -0.17 2.80 -26.57
C LYS A 179 -0.28 1.80 -25.44
N SER A 180 0.86 1.48 -24.85
CA SER A 180 0.93 0.65 -23.65
C SER A 180 2.09 1.05 -22.75
N ALA A 181 1.96 0.81 -21.46
CA ALA A 181 3.05 0.94 -20.50
C ALA A 181 2.84 -0.04 -19.35
N THR A 182 3.94 -0.57 -18.83
CA THR A 182 3.92 -1.45 -17.65
C THR A 182 4.85 -0.88 -16.60
N ILE A 183 4.35 -0.74 -15.38
CA ILE A 183 5.11 -0.30 -14.21
C ILE A 183 5.00 -1.31 -13.08
N LEU A 184 6.09 -1.50 -12.35
CA LEU A 184 6.11 -2.17 -11.07
C LEU A 184 6.03 -1.10 -9.97
N ILE A 185 5.08 -1.22 -9.06
CA ILE A 185 4.95 -0.37 -7.87
C ILE A 185 5.31 -1.21 -6.66
N GLU A 186 6.37 -0.80 -5.96
CA GLU A 186 6.92 -1.51 -4.82
C GLU A 186 6.54 -0.79 -3.51
N GLY A 187 6.02 -1.56 -2.58
CA GLY A 187 5.70 -1.09 -1.22
C GLY A 187 4.62 -1.92 -0.54
N ASP A 188 4.44 -1.68 0.75
CA ASP A 188 3.51 -2.45 1.58
C ASP A 188 2.07 -2.33 1.07
N ASN A 189 1.44 -3.46 0.77
CA ASN A 189 0.07 -3.57 0.29
C ASN A 189 -0.23 -2.83 -1.04
N ALA A 190 0.77 -2.62 -1.89
CA ALA A 190 0.59 -1.91 -3.15
C ALA A 190 -0.50 -2.56 -4.02
N TYR A 191 -0.46 -3.89 -4.18
CA TYR A 191 -1.48 -4.63 -4.89
C TYR A 191 -2.85 -4.52 -4.23
N GLY A 192 -2.92 -4.64 -2.90
CA GLY A 192 -4.17 -4.56 -2.14
C GLY A 192 -4.93 -3.26 -2.38
N TYR A 193 -4.23 -2.13 -2.45
CA TYR A 193 -4.83 -0.82 -2.76
C TYR A 193 -5.25 -0.68 -4.22
N LEU A 194 -4.48 -1.24 -5.15
CA LEU A 194 -4.64 -1.01 -6.58
C LEU A 194 -5.52 -2.07 -7.28
N LYS A 195 -5.73 -3.24 -6.70
CA LYS A 195 -6.50 -4.34 -7.31
C LYS A 195 -7.91 -3.95 -7.76
N SER A 196 -8.55 -3.00 -7.07
CA SER A 196 -9.89 -2.51 -7.41
C SER A 196 -9.91 -1.59 -8.62
N GLU A 197 -8.76 -1.08 -9.04
CA GLU A 197 -8.60 -0.23 -10.22
C GLU A 197 -8.50 -1.04 -11.52
N ASN A 198 -8.46 -2.37 -11.41
CA ASN A 198 -8.41 -3.26 -12.57
C ASN A 198 -9.68 -3.13 -13.42
N GLY A 199 -9.53 -2.76 -14.68
CA GLY A 199 -10.65 -2.64 -15.60
C GLY A 199 -10.51 -1.54 -16.64
N VAL A 200 -11.67 -1.18 -17.23
CA VAL A 200 -11.74 -0.18 -18.30
C VAL A 200 -12.12 1.19 -17.74
N HIS A 201 -11.25 2.15 -17.95
CA HIS A 201 -11.40 3.54 -17.54
C HIS A 201 -11.93 4.39 -18.69
N ARG A 202 -13.03 5.09 -18.44
CA ARG A 202 -13.72 5.91 -19.43
C ARG A 202 -13.44 7.39 -19.20
N LEU A 203 -12.98 8.10 -20.23
CA LEU A 203 -12.85 9.54 -20.24
C LEU A 203 -13.90 10.16 -21.18
N VAL A 204 -14.58 11.21 -20.72
CA VAL A 204 -15.47 12.03 -21.53
C VAL A 204 -15.05 13.49 -21.39
N ARG A 205 -14.45 14.06 -22.43
CA ARG A 205 -14.01 15.45 -22.43
C ARG A 205 -14.18 16.10 -23.81
N VAL A 206 -14.01 17.42 -23.88
CA VAL A 206 -13.79 18.10 -25.15
C VAL A 206 -12.41 17.70 -25.66
N SER A 207 -12.33 17.19 -26.90
CA SER A 207 -11.07 16.70 -27.47
C SER A 207 -10.11 17.85 -27.76
N PRO A 208 -8.86 17.80 -27.27
CA PRO A 208 -7.84 18.75 -27.70
C PRO A 208 -7.34 18.49 -29.15
N PHE A 209 -7.65 17.30 -29.71
CA PHE A 209 -7.24 16.88 -31.06
C PHE A 209 -8.34 17.11 -32.10
N ASP A 210 -9.57 17.49 -31.70
CA ASP A 210 -10.67 17.80 -32.62
C ASP A 210 -10.78 19.32 -32.85
N ALA A 211 -10.52 19.76 -34.06
CA ALA A 211 -10.63 21.17 -34.46
C ALA A 211 -12.03 21.77 -34.20
N ASN A 212 -13.08 20.95 -34.16
CA ASN A 212 -14.46 21.37 -33.86
C ASN A 212 -14.79 21.38 -32.36
N ALA A 213 -13.84 21.10 -31.48
CA ALA A 213 -14.01 21.07 -30.04
C ALA A 213 -15.23 20.20 -29.57
N ARG A 214 -15.48 19.09 -30.25
CA ARG A 214 -16.56 18.16 -29.90
C ARG A 214 -16.18 17.31 -28.69
N ARG A 215 -17.21 16.91 -27.92
CA ARG A 215 -17.01 15.94 -26.85
C ARG A 215 -16.74 14.57 -27.42
N GLN A 216 -15.64 13.96 -26.97
CA GLN A 216 -15.25 12.62 -27.36
C GLN A 216 -15.26 11.71 -26.13
N THR A 217 -15.45 10.42 -26.37
CA THR A 217 -15.37 9.39 -25.35
C THR A 217 -14.23 8.45 -25.71
N SER A 218 -13.31 8.25 -24.78
CA SER A 218 -12.15 7.39 -24.94
C SER A 218 -12.10 6.36 -23.83
N PHE A 219 -11.51 5.22 -24.12
CA PHE A 219 -11.34 4.13 -23.19
C PHE A 219 -9.87 3.74 -23.11
N ALA A 220 -9.43 3.42 -21.88
CA ALA A 220 -8.15 2.81 -21.64
C ALA A 220 -8.34 1.69 -20.61
N ALA A 221 -7.61 0.60 -20.74
CA ALA A 221 -7.61 -0.48 -19.77
C ALA A 221 -6.43 -0.33 -18.81
N VAL A 222 -6.69 -0.57 -17.54
CA VAL A 222 -5.67 -0.73 -16.51
C VAL A 222 -5.78 -2.16 -16.02
N GLU A 223 -4.70 -2.92 -16.14
CA GLU A 223 -4.59 -4.26 -15.61
C GLU A 223 -3.68 -4.23 -14.39
N VAL A 224 -4.13 -4.83 -13.29
CA VAL A 224 -3.39 -4.86 -12.03
C VAL A 224 -3.15 -6.29 -11.63
N MET A 225 -1.88 -6.68 -11.54
CA MET A 225 -1.46 -8.00 -11.11
C MET A 225 -0.54 -7.91 -9.90
N PRO A 226 -0.57 -8.90 -8.98
CA PRO A 226 0.42 -8.97 -7.92
C PRO A 226 1.76 -9.43 -8.49
N GLU A 227 2.87 -8.90 -7.96
CA GLU A 227 4.17 -9.51 -8.15
C GLU A 227 4.23 -10.80 -7.34
N LEU A 228 4.48 -11.92 -8.01
CA LEU A 228 4.63 -13.21 -7.37
C LEU A 228 6.11 -13.51 -7.18
N ASP A 229 6.46 -14.00 -5.99
CA ASP A 229 7.80 -14.55 -5.76
C ASP A 229 7.99 -15.81 -6.59
N ASP A 230 9.19 -16.06 -7.10
CA ASP A 230 9.57 -17.21 -7.95
C ASP A 230 9.41 -18.59 -7.26
N ASP A 231 8.94 -18.61 -6.01
CA ASP A 231 8.78 -19.79 -5.15
C ASP A 231 7.51 -20.63 -5.46
N SER A 232 6.73 -20.30 -6.47
CA SER A 232 5.66 -21.17 -6.90
C SER A 232 6.25 -22.39 -7.65
N GLU A 233 6.59 -23.44 -6.91
CA GLU A 233 6.82 -24.76 -7.50
C GLU A 233 5.56 -25.21 -8.24
N ILE A 234 5.48 -24.84 -9.51
CA ILE A 234 4.45 -25.38 -10.40
C ILE A 234 4.87 -26.84 -10.70
N GLU A 235 4.34 -27.76 -9.94
CA GLU A 235 4.45 -29.18 -10.23
C GLU A 235 3.67 -29.46 -11.52
N ILE A 236 4.35 -29.39 -12.66
CA ILE A 236 3.78 -29.82 -13.94
C ILE A 236 3.71 -31.34 -13.93
N LEU A 237 2.57 -31.87 -13.52
CA LEU A 237 2.27 -33.27 -13.63
C LEU A 237 2.22 -33.61 -15.13
N SER A 238 3.26 -34.23 -15.65
CA SER A 238 3.43 -34.58 -17.07
C SER A 238 2.29 -35.46 -17.68
N LEU A 239 1.45 -36.02 -16.81
CA LEU A 239 0.30 -36.86 -17.21
C LEU A 239 -0.98 -36.07 -17.54
N ILE A 240 -1.04 -34.78 -17.26
CA ILE A 240 -2.27 -33.95 -17.50
C ILE A 240 -2.38 -33.57 -19.00
N HIS A 241 -1.30 -33.64 -19.74
CA HIS A 241 -1.24 -33.23 -21.16
C HIS A 241 -1.26 -34.34 -22.17
N ILE A 242 -1.49 -35.60 -21.77
CA ILE A 242 -1.72 -36.70 -22.71
C ILE A 242 -3.19 -36.65 -23.13
N SER A 243 -3.50 -35.85 -24.14
CA SER A 243 -4.74 -36.01 -24.87
C SER A 243 -4.61 -37.29 -25.74
N GLU A 244 -5.32 -38.35 -25.38
CA GLU A 244 -5.50 -39.46 -26.29
C GLU A 244 -6.17 -38.96 -27.58
N PRO A 245 -5.62 -39.29 -28.76
CA PRO A 245 -6.30 -38.97 -30.01
C PRO A 245 -7.61 -39.77 -30.05
N THR A 246 -8.73 -39.11 -29.94
CA THR A 246 -10.05 -39.70 -30.23
C THR A 246 -10.05 -40.16 -31.67
N ARG A 247 -10.20 -41.50 -31.85
CA ARG A 247 -10.51 -42.12 -33.15
C ARG A 247 -11.94 -41.85 -33.56
#